data_2d4ec70edea6a903bf0ee33394568d61
#
_entry.id   2d4ec70edea6a903bf0ee33394568d61
#
_cell.length_a   1.000
_cell.length_b   1.000
_cell.length_c   1.000
_cell.angle_alpha   90.00
_cell.angle_beta   90.00
_cell.angle_gamma   90.00
#
_symmetry.space_group_name_H-M   'P 1'
#
loop_
_entity.id
_entity.type
_entity.pdbx_description
1 polymer ?
#
loop_
_entity_poly.entity_id
_entity_poly.type
_entity_poly.pdbx_seq_one_letter_code
_entity_poly.pdbx_strand_id
1 'polypeptide(L)'
;MDQKILNKSLNNLLKNCAELNKNDSLLIISEDSKYGWYDKYISVAVYNYAKKKLGLNTQLLIVGEPENNSKNTIEKILDDYDCAIFFARIGDQERFEKPSSNTKRIMSYVRNIDSLCSSFASTNYLEMNKFKDAINKIIFNADN
;
A
#
# COMPACT_ATOMS: atom_id res chain seq x y z
N MET A 1 -13.49 -10.03 13.82
CA MET A 1 -12.19 -9.57 13.32
C MET A 1 -11.12 -9.82 14.37
N ASP A 2 -10.07 -10.57 14.04
CA ASP A 2 -8.96 -10.84 14.96
C ASP A 2 -7.97 -9.66 14.93
N GLN A 3 -7.95 -8.88 16.01
CA GLN A 3 -7.10 -7.69 16.14
C GLN A 3 -5.60 -8.02 16.10
N LYS A 4 -5.21 -9.22 16.54
CA LYS A 4 -3.80 -9.65 16.53
C LYS A 4 -3.32 -9.90 15.09
N ILE A 5 -4.16 -10.57 14.28
CA ILE A 5 -3.88 -10.79 12.86
C ILE A 5 -3.86 -9.46 12.13
N LEU A 6 -4.85 -8.58 12.34
CA LEU A 6 -4.87 -7.25 11.73
C LEU A 6 -3.59 -6.46 12.04
N ASN A 7 -3.19 -6.38 13.29
CA ASN A 7 -1.98 -5.66 13.67
C ASN A 7 -0.72 -6.24 13.01
N LYS A 8 -0.63 -7.57 12.90
CA LYS A 8 0.48 -8.24 12.21
C LYS A 8 0.52 -7.89 10.72
N SER A 9 -0.63 -7.89 10.05
CA SER A 9 -0.76 -7.52 8.64
C SER A 9 -0.42 -6.06 8.39
N LEU A 10 -0.90 -5.15 9.26
CA LEU A 10 -0.59 -3.72 9.17
C LEU A 10 0.91 -3.45 9.39
N ASN A 11 1.52 -4.13 10.36
CA ASN A 11 2.96 -4.04 10.56
C ASN A 11 3.74 -4.59 9.36
N ASN A 12 3.29 -5.72 8.80
CA ASN A 12 3.90 -6.33 7.61
C ASN A 12 3.84 -5.36 6.41
N LEU A 13 2.69 -4.75 6.15
CA LEU A 13 2.52 -3.77 5.08
C LEU A 13 3.46 -2.57 5.29
N LEU A 14 3.46 -1.96 6.48
CA LEU A 14 4.14 -0.68 6.69
C LEU A 14 5.65 -0.84 6.95
N LYS A 15 6.06 -1.88 7.68
CA LYS A 15 7.47 -2.08 8.05
C LYS A 15 8.24 -2.95 7.08
N ASN A 16 7.61 -4.02 6.56
CA ASN A 16 8.31 -4.97 5.71
C ASN A 16 8.12 -4.68 4.21
N CYS A 17 6.89 -4.38 3.77
CA CYS A 17 6.64 -4.07 2.36
C CYS A 17 7.00 -2.63 2.01
N ALA A 18 6.54 -1.67 2.82
CA ALA A 18 6.80 -0.26 2.62
C ALA A 18 8.17 0.19 3.16
N GLU A 19 8.77 -0.58 4.07
CA GLU A 19 10.07 -0.30 4.71
C GLU A 19 10.13 1.07 5.41
N LEU A 20 8.98 1.53 5.93
CA LEU A 20 8.84 2.85 6.53
C LEU A 20 9.61 2.95 7.84
N ASN A 21 10.35 4.04 7.99
CA ASN A 21 11.05 4.44 9.20
C ASN A 21 10.27 5.50 9.98
N LYS A 22 10.66 5.77 11.20
CA LYS A 22 9.94 6.69 12.10
C LYS A 22 9.83 8.13 11.57
N ASN A 23 10.79 8.56 10.76
CA ASN A 23 10.84 9.93 10.24
C ASN A 23 10.16 10.08 8.88
N ASP A 24 9.72 8.96 8.26
CA ASP A 24 9.13 9.00 6.94
C ASP A 24 7.70 9.56 7.01
N SER A 25 7.35 10.32 6.00
CA SER A 25 6.00 10.81 5.74
C SER A 25 5.22 9.83 4.87
N LEU A 26 3.96 9.57 5.24
CA LEU A 26 3.10 8.61 4.55
C LEU A 26 1.81 9.26 4.08
N LEU A 27 1.53 9.17 2.79
CA LEU A 27 0.24 9.46 2.21
C LEU A 27 -0.54 8.16 1.96
N ILE A 28 -1.75 8.08 2.47
CA ILE A 28 -2.68 7.00 2.16
C ILE A 28 -3.74 7.58 1.22
N ILE A 29 -3.83 7.03 0.02
CA ILE A 29 -4.82 7.43 -0.99
C ILE A 29 -5.90 6.36 -1.02
N SER A 30 -7.13 6.75 -0.72
CA SER A 30 -8.29 5.87 -0.65
C SER A 30 -9.35 6.31 -1.66
N GLU A 31 -9.79 5.40 -2.50
CA GLU A 31 -10.97 5.65 -3.34
C GLU A 31 -12.24 5.72 -2.48
N ASP A 32 -13.12 6.67 -2.79
CA ASP A 32 -14.38 6.81 -2.08
C ASP A 32 -15.18 5.50 -2.19
N SER A 33 -15.55 4.95 -1.05
CA SER A 33 -16.24 3.65 -0.95
C SER A 33 -17.59 3.60 -1.65
N LYS A 34 -18.20 4.75 -2.01
CA LYS A 34 -19.44 4.81 -2.81
C LYS A 34 -19.29 4.16 -4.19
N TYR A 35 -18.06 4.05 -4.70
CA TYR A 35 -17.79 3.37 -5.98
C TYR A 35 -17.69 1.84 -5.86
N GLY A 36 -17.71 1.30 -4.64
CA GLY A 36 -17.79 -0.15 -4.40
C GLY A 36 -16.50 -0.94 -4.63
N TRP A 37 -15.37 -0.29 -4.93
CA TRP A 37 -14.11 -0.97 -5.20
C TRP A 37 -13.30 -1.27 -3.94
N TYR A 38 -13.28 -0.34 -2.98
CA TYR A 38 -12.56 -0.45 -1.73
C TYR A 38 -13.46 -0.15 -0.54
N ASP A 39 -13.31 -0.94 0.51
CA ASP A 39 -13.96 -0.67 1.79
C ASP A 39 -13.23 0.49 2.51
N LYS A 40 -14.00 1.47 2.97
CA LYS A 40 -13.48 2.62 3.72
C LYS A 40 -12.68 2.23 4.98
N TYR A 41 -12.97 1.07 5.57
CA TYR A 41 -12.33 0.65 6.82
C TYR A 41 -10.86 0.28 6.64
N ILE A 42 -10.45 -0.14 5.44
CA ILE A 42 -9.09 -0.58 5.18
C ILE A 42 -8.09 0.58 5.27
N SER A 43 -8.34 1.67 4.56
CA SER A 43 -7.49 2.86 4.58
C SER A 43 -7.45 3.52 5.95
N VAL A 44 -8.61 3.55 6.63
CA VAL A 44 -8.71 4.06 8.01
C VAL A 44 -7.93 3.19 8.99
N ALA A 45 -7.96 1.85 8.85
CA ALA A 45 -7.17 0.95 9.69
C ALA A 45 -5.65 1.19 9.52
N VAL A 46 -5.19 1.31 8.26
CA VAL A 46 -3.79 1.61 7.95
C VAL A 46 -3.39 2.98 8.52
N TYR A 47 -4.20 4.01 8.29
CA TYR A 47 -3.97 5.36 8.83
C TYR A 47 -3.84 5.36 10.36
N ASN A 48 -4.80 4.75 11.05
CA ASN A 48 -4.78 4.70 12.51
C ASN A 48 -3.57 3.95 13.05
N TYR A 49 -3.19 2.84 12.43
CA TYR A 49 -2.02 2.07 12.84
C TYR A 49 -0.73 2.86 12.60
N ALA A 50 -0.56 3.42 11.42
CA ALA A 50 0.61 4.23 11.07
C ALA A 50 0.80 5.40 12.05
N LYS A 51 -0.27 6.17 12.28
CA LYS A 51 -0.24 7.35 13.13
C LYS A 51 -0.12 7.04 14.61
N LYS A 52 -0.95 6.11 15.15
CA LYS A 52 -1.08 5.87 16.59
C LYS A 52 -0.09 4.83 17.11
N LYS A 53 0.28 3.83 16.32
CA LYS A 53 1.17 2.74 16.74
C LYS A 53 2.61 2.95 16.30
N LEU A 54 2.82 3.47 15.08
CA LEU A 54 4.16 3.70 14.55
C LEU A 54 4.65 5.15 14.71
N GLY A 55 3.75 6.09 15.00
CA GLY A 55 4.09 7.51 15.17
C GLY A 55 4.53 8.20 13.88
N LEU A 56 4.10 7.70 12.72
CA LEU A 56 4.45 8.27 11.42
C LEU A 56 3.67 9.56 11.16
N ASN A 57 4.30 10.50 10.46
CA ASN A 57 3.61 11.64 9.85
C ASN A 57 2.73 11.12 8.72
N THR A 58 1.42 10.96 8.97
CA THR A 58 0.52 10.26 8.06
C THR A 58 -0.68 11.13 7.71
N GLN A 59 -1.01 11.19 6.42
CA GLN A 59 -2.24 11.79 5.91
C GLN A 59 -3.08 10.76 5.15
N LEU A 60 -4.40 10.99 5.11
CA LEU A 60 -5.37 10.20 4.37
C LEU A 60 -6.08 11.11 3.38
N LEU A 61 -5.95 10.81 2.10
CA LEU A 61 -6.61 11.50 0.99
C LEU A 61 -7.69 10.61 0.40
N ILE A 62 -8.93 11.12 0.35
CA ILE A 62 -10.03 10.44 -0.35
C ILE A 62 -10.11 10.98 -1.77
N VAL A 63 -10.10 10.08 -2.74
CA VAL A 63 -10.17 10.41 -4.17
C VAL A 63 -11.44 9.86 -4.81
N GLY A 64 -11.86 10.46 -5.92
CA GLY A 64 -12.93 9.96 -6.76
C GLY A 64 -12.49 8.85 -7.71
N GLU A 65 -13.30 8.60 -8.72
CA GLU A 65 -12.95 7.70 -9.82
C GLU A 65 -11.72 8.22 -10.59
N PRO A 66 -10.93 7.32 -11.18
CA PRO A 66 -9.72 7.70 -11.91
C PRO A 66 -9.95 8.76 -13.00
N GLU A 67 -11.06 8.66 -13.72
CA GLU A 67 -11.40 9.58 -14.81
C GLU A 67 -11.69 11.01 -14.32
N ASN A 68 -12.10 11.16 -13.07
CA ASN A 68 -12.44 12.45 -12.44
C ASN A 68 -11.27 13.10 -11.69
N ASN A 69 -10.14 12.42 -11.61
CA ASN A 69 -8.96 12.93 -10.94
C ASN A 69 -7.93 13.37 -11.97
N SER A 70 -7.45 14.59 -11.85
CA SER A 70 -6.33 15.00 -12.68
C SER A 70 -5.07 14.33 -12.15
N LYS A 71 -4.41 13.54 -12.99
CA LYS A 71 -3.10 12.94 -12.77
C LYS A 71 -2.11 13.96 -12.17
N ASN A 72 -2.03 15.12 -12.79
CA ASN A 72 -1.13 16.19 -12.37
C ASN A 72 -1.37 16.70 -10.94
N THR A 73 -2.60 16.62 -10.44
CA THR A 73 -2.91 17.04 -9.07
C THR A 73 -2.38 16.03 -8.05
N ILE A 74 -2.54 14.73 -8.31
CA ILE A 74 -2.04 13.67 -7.42
C ILE A 74 -0.51 13.65 -7.43
N GLU A 75 0.12 13.75 -8.60
CA GLU A 75 1.57 13.81 -8.73
C GLU A 75 2.19 14.93 -7.88
N LYS A 76 1.61 16.13 -7.92
CA LYS A 76 2.09 17.26 -7.10
C LYS A 76 1.97 17.00 -5.60
N ILE A 77 0.92 16.28 -5.16
CA ILE A 77 0.73 15.94 -3.75
C ILE A 77 1.75 14.87 -3.33
N LEU A 78 2.09 13.94 -4.23
CA LEU A 78 3.04 12.87 -3.92
C LEU A 78 4.44 13.40 -3.62
N ASP A 79 4.87 14.48 -4.25
CA ASP A 79 6.20 15.07 -4.05
C ASP A 79 6.49 15.48 -2.59
N ASP A 80 5.43 15.68 -1.78
CA ASP A 80 5.55 16.06 -0.37
C ASP A 80 5.71 14.85 0.58
N TYR A 81 5.74 13.62 0.04
CA TYR A 81 5.77 12.39 0.86
C TYR A 81 6.87 11.42 0.44
N ASP A 82 7.45 10.73 1.44
CA ASP A 82 8.43 9.67 1.22
C ASP A 82 7.78 8.41 0.65
N CYS A 83 6.53 8.13 1.06
CA CYS A 83 5.78 6.96 0.61
C CYS A 83 4.30 7.28 0.42
N ALA A 84 3.70 6.67 -0.61
CA ALA A 84 2.26 6.66 -0.84
C ALA A 84 1.74 5.22 -0.98
N ILE A 85 0.65 4.92 -0.27
CA ILE A 85 -0.05 3.63 -0.37
C ILE A 85 -1.43 3.88 -0.97
N PHE A 86 -1.72 3.21 -2.08
CA PHE A 86 -2.95 3.36 -2.83
C PHE A 86 -3.93 2.23 -2.52
N PHE A 87 -5.08 2.58 -1.99
CA PHE A 87 -6.32 1.82 -1.95
C PHE A 87 -7.31 2.48 -2.93
N ALA A 88 -6.86 2.69 -4.15
CA ALA A 88 -7.58 3.44 -5.18
C ALA A 88 -7.10 3.00 -6.57
N ARG A 89 -8.03 2.84 -7.52
CA ARG A 89 -7.73 2.42 -8.90
C ARG A 89 -6.79 3.36 -9.64
N ILE A 90 -6.72 4.62 -9.23
CA ILE A 90 -5.82 5.59 -9.85
C ILE A 90 -4.34 5.17 -9.69
N GLY A 91 -3.97 4.49 -8.61
CA GLY A 91 -2.62 3.98 -8.42
C GLY A 91 -2.25 2.83 -9.37
N ASP A 92 -3.24 2.12 -9.90
CA ASP A 92 -3.03 1.03 -10.85
C ASP A 92 -2.78 1.51 -12.29
N GLN A 93 -3.35 2.66 -12.65
CA GLN A 93 -3.23 3.21 -14.00
C GLN A 93 -1.79 3.59 -14.35
N GLU A 94 -1.01 3.97 -13.35
CA GLU A 94 0.35 4.50 -13.54
C GLU A 94 1.47 3.50 -13.20
N ARG A 95 1.13 2.27 -12.85
CA ARG A 95 2.12 1.25 -12.40
C ARG A 95 3.20 0.92 -13.43
N PHE A 96 2.95 1.17 -14.71
CA PHE A 96 3.89 0.93 -15.81
C PHE A 96 4.59 2.20 -16.31
N GLU A 97 4.22 3.35 -15.78
CA GLU A 97 4.84 4.62 -16.15
C GLU A 97 6.03 4.93 -15.23
N LYS A 98 7.00 5.64 -15.76
CA LYS A 98 8.12 6.12 -14.95
C LYS A 98 7.59 7.20 -14.00
N PRO A 99 7.76 7.03 -12.67
CA PRO A 99 7.32 8.04 -11.72
C PRO A 99 8.00 9.39 -11.98
N SER A 100 7.27 10.48 -11.81
CA SER A 100 7.80 11.86 -11.88
C SER A 100 8.47 12.27 -10.55
N SER A 101 8.14 11.59 -9.44
CA SER A 101 8.66 11.85 -8.10
C SER A 101 9.51 10.70 -7.57
N ASN A 102 10.29 10.97 -6.52
CA ASN A 102 11.04 9.94 -5.78
C ASN A 102 10.19 9.23 -4.73
N THR A 103 8.93 9.56 -4.59
CA THR A 103 8.00 8.96 -3.64
C THR A 103 7.86 7.46 -3.89
N LYS A 104 8.11 6.64 -2.89
CA LYS A 104 7.84 5.19 -2.96
C LYS A 104 6.34 4.96 -3.13
N ARG A 105 5.92 4.26 -4.17
CA ARG A 105 4.51 3.99 -4.47
C ARG A 105 4.18 2.53 -4.26
N ILE A 106 3.15 2.27 -3.48
CA ILE A 106 2.67 0.92 -3.18
C ILE A 106 1.20 0.84 -3.58
N MET A 107 0.91 0.00 -4.57
CA MET A 107 -0.47 -0.34 -4.91
C MET A 107 -0.94 -1.51 -4.08
N SER A 108 -2.02 -1.34 -3.35
CA SER A 108 -2.66 -2.41 -2.58
C SER A 108 -3.92 -2.91 -3.28
N TYR A 109 -3.95 -4.20 -3.60
CA TYR A 109 -5.13 -4.88 -4.14
C TYR A 109 -6.04 -5.47 -3.06
N VAL A 110 -5.73 -5.25 -1.80
CA VAL A 110 -6.59 -5.61 -0.68
C VAL A 110 -7.79 -4.66 -0.67
N ARG A 111 -9.01 -5.19 -0.88
CA ARG A 111 -10.22 -4.38 -1.08
C ARG A 111 -11.09 -4.24 0.16
N ASN A 112 -10.93 -5.12 1.13
CA ASN A 112 -11.73 -5.11 2.35
C ASN A 112 -10.90 -5.49 3.58
N ILE A 113 -11.44 -5.17 4.75
CA ILE A 113 -10.75 -5.39 6.01
C ILE A 113 -10.55 -6.88 6.33
N ASP A 114 -11.44 -7.77 5.87
CA ASP A 114 -11.31 -9.21 6.10
C ASP A 114 -10.13 -9.79 5.34
N SER A 115 -9.88 -9.33 4.12
CA SER A 115 -8.69 -9.70 3.34
C SER A 115 -7.41 -9.23 4.03
N LEU A 116 -7.41 -8.05 4.66
CA LEU A 116 -6.29 -7.58 5.46
C LEU A 116 -6.10 -8.41 6.75
N CYS A 117 -7.17 -9.01 7.29
CA CYS A 117 -7.14 -9.90 8.44
C CYS A 117 -6.85 -11.37 8.04
N SER A 118 -6.43 -11.64 6.83
CA SER A 118 -6.15 -13.00 6.35
C SER A 118 -4.76 -13.49 6.75
N SER A 119 -4.58 -14.81 6.68
CA SER A 119 -3.27 -15.44 6.84
C SER A 119 -2.29 -14.97 5.77
N PHE A 120 -2.76 -14.73 4.54
CA PHE A 120 -1.93 -14.20 3.46
C PHE A 120 -1.35 -12.83 3.80
N ALA A 121 -2.17 -11.87 4.21
CA ALA A 121 -1.72 -10.52 4.56
C ALA A 121 -0.79 -10.52 5.79
N SER A 122 -0.96 -11.46 6.71
CA SER A 122 -0.11 -11.62 7.89
C SER A 122 1.12 -12.50 7.68
N THR A 123 1.30 -13.08 6.49
CA THR A 123 2.51 -13.86 6.15
C THR A 123 3.72 -12.93 6.14
N ASN A 124 4.84 -13.43 6.64
CA ASN A 124 6.08 -12.65 6.70
C ASN A 124 6.58 -12.31 5.28
N TYR A 125 6.60 -11.02 4.96
CA TYR A 125 7.04 -10.52 3.65
C TYR A 125 8.47 -10.93 3.29
N LEU A 126 9.37 -10.95 4.25
CA LEU A 126 10.76 -11.35 4.03
C LEU A 126 10.87 -12.82 3.62
N GLU A 127 10.06 -13.70 4.21
CA GLU A 127 10.01 -15.12 3.81
C GLU A 127 9.40 -15.28 2.41
N MET A 128 8.37 -14.49 2.08
CA MET A 128 7.79 -14.48 0.74
C MET A 128 8.80 -14.00 -0.32
N ASN A 129 9.63 -13.02 0.00
CA ASN A 129 10.70 -12.57 -0.90
C ASN A 129 11.76 -13.66 -1.12
N LYS A 130 12.19 -14.35 -0.08
CA LYS A 130 13.13 -15.49 -0.22
C LYS A 130 12.54 -16.57 -1.14
N PHE A 131 11.26 -16.89 -0.97
CA PHE A 131 10.56 -17.85 -1.83
C PHE A 131 10.50 -17.39 -3.29
N LYS A 132 10.12 -16.12 -3.52
CA LYS A 132 10.12 -15.50 -4.86
C LYS A 132 11.51 -15.59 -5.51
N ASP A 133 12.56 -15.24 -4.77
CA ASP A 133 13.92 -15.26 -5.29
C ASP A 133 14.41 -16.68 -5.61
N ALA A 134 13.99 -17.66 -4.82
CA ALA A 134 14.28 -19.08 -5.12
C ALA A 134 13.59 -19.53 -6.42
N ILE A 135 12.32 -19.17 -6.64
CA ILE A 135 11.59 -19.48 -7.87
C ILE A 135 12.24 -18.78 -9.06
N ASN A 136 12.58 -17.51 -8.96
CA ASN A 136 13.22 -16.76 -10.03
C ASN A 136 14.56 -17.41 -10.45
N LYS A 137 15.38 -17.86 -9.50
CA LYS A 137 16.62 -18.61 -9.80
C LYS A 137 16.36 -19.88 -10.60
N ILE A 138 15.29 -20.62 -10.27
CA ILE A 138 14.92 -21.84 -11.00
C ILE A 138 14.53 -21.49 -12.43
N ILE A 139 13.68 -20.46 -12.62
CA ILE A 139 13.22 -20.03 -13.94
C ILE A 139 14.41 -19.58 -14.80
N PHE A 140 15.25 -18.69 -14.28
CA PHE A 140 16.42 -18.19 -15.03
C PHE A 140 17.45 -19.29 -15.38
N ASN A 141 17.55 -20.35 -14.56
CA ASN A 141 18.43 -21.47 -14.85
C ASN A 141 17.81 -22.49 -15.84
N ALA A 142 16.50 -22.45 -16.04
CA ALA A 142 15.82 -23.34 -16.99
C ALA A 142 15.89 -22.84 -18.44
N ASP A 143 16.17 -21.54 -18.65
CA ASP A 143 16.28 -20.92 -19.97
C ASP A 143 17.73 -20.95 -20.54
N ASN A 144 18.68 -21.56 -19.82
CA ASN A 144 20.05 -21.81 -20.22
C ASN A 144 20.35 -23.31 -20.28
#